data_a647b8c8f20178d92a66a874275c33fb
#
_entry.id   a647b8c8f20178d92a66a874275c33fb
#
_cell.length_a   1.000
_cell.length_b   1.000
_cell.length_c   1.000
_cell.angle_alpha   90.00
_cell.angle_beta   90.00
_cell.angle_gamma   90.00
#
_symmetry.space_group_name_H-M   'P 1'
#
loop_
_entity.id
_entity.type
_entity.pdbx_description
1 polymer ?
#
loop_
_entity_poly.entity_id
_entity_poly.type
_entity_poly.pdbx_seq_one_letter_code
_entity_poly.pdbx_strand_id
1 'polypeptide(L)'
;GYDWAQINHYAIKSMDAYSLRKFRGNANLKKDKYNSDYWSLQDRNEVEDTRIFRHRERREAIMAELLKDGEVRRLHGAAHARAEGRLAEYQQSPEYQAYVANLIAASDVPITQVTAKPPKARDPEAVKAVQTRLEQRRNAQPKEDRRTPPPPGWGSPFASPYVSGSADL
;
A
#
# COMPACT_ATOMS: atom_id res chain seq x y z
N GLY A 1 -21.03 -3.33 -9.40
CA GLY A 1 -20.27 -2.40 -10.21
C GLY A 1 -19.36 -1.51 -9.37
N TYR A 2 -18.36 -0.93 -9.99
CA TYR A 2 -17.35 -0.07 -9.36
C TYR A 2 -17.68 1.42 -9.55
N ASP A 3 -18.97 1.74 -9.58
CA ASP A 3 -19.45 3.07 -10.01
C ASP A 3 -19.18 4.16 -8.95
N TRP A 4 -19.11 3.77 -7.68
CA TRP A 4 -18.95 4.69 -6.55
C TRP A 4 -17.52 4.80 -6.04
N ALA A 5 -16.82 3.66 -5.91
CA ALA A 5 -15.47 3.62 -5.42
C ALA A 5 -14.75 2.35 -5.89
N GLN A 6 -13.44 2.47 -6.07
CA GLN A 6 -12.56 1.35 -6.34
C GLN A 6 -11.32 1.46 -5.45
N ILE A 7 -10.96 0.35 -4.82
CA ILE A 7 -9.71 0.23 -4.07
C ILE A 7 -8.76 -0.63 -4.89
N ASN A 8 -7.65 -0.06 -5.31
CA ASN A 8 -6.58 -0.79 -5.97
C ASN A 8 -5.61 -1.33 -4.93
N HIS A 9 -5.51 -2.65 -4.82
CA HIS A 9 -4.57 -3.31 -3.92
C HIS A 9 -3.29 -3.70 -4.64
N TYR A 10 -2.26 -2.88 -4.52
CA TYR A 10 -0.94 -3.16 -5.07
C TYR A 10 -0.14 -4.03 -4.10
N ALA A 11 -0.36 -5.35 -4.13
CA ALA A 11 0.35 -6.32 -3.30
C ALA A 11 1.85 -6.34 -3.64
N ILE A 12 2.14 -6.29 -4.93
CA ILE A 12 3.47 -6.08 -5.50
C ILE A 12 3.42 -4.82 -6.37
N LYS A 13 4.55 -4.14 -6.53
CA LYS A 13 4.66 -2.94 -7.38
C LYS A 13 5.65 -3.15 -8.51
N SER A 14 6.90 -3.45 -8.15
CA SER A 14 8.00 -3.82 -9.03
C SER A 14 8.86 -4.86 -8.33
N MET A 15 9.71 -5.55 -9.06
CA MET A 15 10.70 -6.48 -8.50
C MET A 15 11.59 -5.79 -7.47
N ASP A 16 12.06 -4.59 -7.78
CA ASP A 16 12.89 -3.80 -6.88
C ASP A 16 12.18 -3.47 -5.56
N ALA A 17 10.94 -2.97 -5.66
CA ALA A 17 10.16 -2.64 -4.48
C ALA A 17 9.83 -3.89 -3.64
N TYR A 18 9.60 -5.03 -4.29
CA TYR A 18 9.36 -6.30 -3.63
C TYR A 18 10.61 -6.84 -2.95
N SER A 19 11.74 -6.79 -3.64
CA SER A 19 13.05 -7.17 -3.13
C SER A 19 13.46 -6.33 -1.93
N LEU A 20 13.30 -5.01 -1.99
CA LEU A 20 13.53 -4.12 -0.84
C LEU A 20 12.67 -4.49 0.38
N ARG A 21 11.42 -4.93 0.16
CA ARG A 21 10.58 -5.43 1.27
C ARG A 21 11.13 -6.72 1.87
N LYS A 22 11.64 -7.62 1.04
CA LYS A 22 12.28 -8.86 1.50
C LYS A 22 13.48 -8.56 2.39
N PHE A 23 14.39 -7.73 1.92
CA PHE A 23 15.64 -7.40 2.63
C PHE A 23 15.41 -6.51 3.87
N ARG A 24 14.47 -5.60 3.81
CA ARG A 24 14.09 -4.78 4.97
C ARG A 24 13.49 -5.63 6.10
N GLY A 25 12.86 -6.73 5.75
CA GLY A 25 12.08 -7.54 6.67
C GLY A 25 10.66 -7.02 6.90
N ASN A 26 9.93 -7.72 7.75
CA ASN A 26 8.54 -7.44 8.06
C ASN A 26 8.41 -7.02 9.52
N ALA A 27 7.66 -5.94 9.77
CA ALA A 27 7.37 -5.46 11.13
C ALA A 27 6.75 -6.52 12.04
N ASN A 28 6.02 -7.49 11.47
CA ASN A 28 5.41 -8.60 12.20
C ASN A 28 6.36 -9.79 12.40
N LEU A 29 7.65 -9.64 12.12
CA LEU A 29 8.70 -10.68 12.24
C LEU A 29 8.38 -11.99 11.50
N LYS A 30 7.40 -12.00 10.60
CA LYS A 30 7.13 -13.16 9.75
C LYS A 30 8.25 -13.31 8.74
N LYS A 31 9.11 -14.28 8.97
CA LYS A 31 10.10 -14.72 7.99
C LYS A 31 9.34 -15.25 6.77
N ASP A 32 9.84 -15.04 5.58
CA ASP A 32 9.32 -15.61 4.30
C ASP A 32 7.94 -15.16 3.81
N LYS A 33 7.45 -14.01 4.23
CA LYS A 33 6.24 -13.45 3.62
C LYS A 33 6.44 -13.08 2.14
N TYR A 34 7.63 -12.59 1.81
CA TYR A 34 7.98 -12.13 0.47
C TYR A 34 8.80 -13.21 -0.25
N ASN A 35 8.11 -14.26 -0.70
CA ASN A 35 8.68 -15.40 -1.41
C ASN A 35 8.13 -15.50 -2.84
N SER A 36 8.64 -16.44 -3.62
CA SER A 36 8.24 -16.69 -5.00
C SER A 36 6.79 -17.15 -5.13
N ASP A 37 6.27 -17.92 -4.17
CA ASP A 37 4.87 -18.38 -4.19
C ASP A 37 3.90 -17.19 -4.08
N TYR A 38 4.20 -16.25 -3.17
CA TYR A 38 3.38 -15.05 -3.04
C TYR A 38 3.52 -14.14 -4.28
N TRP A 39 4.72 -14.07 -4.85
CA TRP A 39 4.96 -13.36 -6.10
C TRP A 39 4.12 -13.95 -7.24
N SER A 40 4.24 -15.25 -7.53
CA SER A 40 3.48 -15.94 -8.58
C SER A 40 1.97 -15.74 -8.47
N LEU A 41 1.46 -15.67 -7.23
CA LEU A 41 0.03 -15.45 -6.99
C LEU A 41 -0.41 -14.02 -7.31
N GLN A 42 0.47 -13.03 -7.14
CA GLN A 42 0.13 -11.60 -7.21
C GLN A 42 0.63 -10.92 -8.49
N ASP A 43 1.61 -11.49 -9.18
CA ASP A 43 2.16 -10.96 -10.42
C ASP A 43 1.27 -11.35 -11.61
N ARG A 44 0.15 -10.63 -11.72
CA ARG A 44 -0.87 -10.84 -12.75
C ARG A 44 -1.09 -9.53 -13.51
N ASN A 45 -0.39 -9.41 -14.64
CA ASN A 45 -0.34 -8.20 -15.44
C ASN A 45 -1.02 -8.38 -16.80
N GLU A 46 -1.97 -9.31 -16.91
CA GLU A 46 -2.65 -9.64 -18.15
C GLU A 46 -3.61 -8.53 -18.62
N VAL A 47 -4.05 -7.68 -17.71
CA VAL A 47 -4.96 -6.58 -18.01
C VAL A 47 -4.40 -5.27 -17.50
N GLU A 48 -4.17 -4.32 -18.42
CA GLU A 48 -3.78 -2.97 -18.08
C GLU A 48 -4.99 -2.16 -17.60
N ASP A 49 -4.86 -1.52 -16.42
CA ASP A 49 -5.85 -0.59 -15.89
C ASP A 49 -5.23 0.79 -15.68
N THR A 50 -5.55 1.71 -16.57
CA THR A 50 -5.04 3.08 -16.56
C THR A 50 -5.95 4.07 -15.83
N ARG A 51 -7.07 3.63 -15.25
CA ARG A 51 -8.06 4.51 -14.61
C ARG A 51 -7.50 5.35 -13.47
N ILE A 52 -6.44 4.88 -12.80
CA ILE A 52 -5.75 5.65 -11.76
C ILE A 52 -5.16 6.96 -12.31
N PHE A 53 -4.81 7.01 -13.58
CA PHE A 53 -4.17 8.18 -14.21
C PHE A 53 -5.11 9.39 -14.36
N ARG A 54 -6.44 9.19 -14.22
CA ARG A 54 -7.39 10.31 -14.18
C ARG A 54 -7.11 11.31 -13.05
N HIS A 55 -6.35 10.89 -12.04
CA HIS A 55 -5.98 11.72 -10.90
C HIS A 55 -4.57 12.31 -11.00
N ARG A 56 -3.88 12.12 -12.13
CA ARG A 56 -2.48 12.52 -12.31
C ARG A 56 -2.28 14.01 -12.09
N GLU A 57 -3.02 14.83 -12.82
CA GLU A 57 -2.86 16.30 -12.75
C GLU A 57 -3.11 16.83 -11.33
N ARG A 58 -4.17 16.35 -10.68
CA ARG A 58 -4.48 16.74 -9.31
C ARG A 58 -3.36 16.33 -8.34
N ARG A 59 -2.85 15.11 -8.49
CA ARG A 59 -1.73 14.62 -7.68
C ARG A 59 -0.49 15.47 -7.86
N GLU A 60 -0.15 15.81 -9.10
CA GLU A 60 1.02 16.61 -9.44
C GLU A 60 0.89 18.04 -8.91
N ALA A 61 -0.29 18.64 -9.01
CA ALA A 61 -0.57 19.95 -8.43
C ALA A 61 -0.40 19.96 -6.89
N ILE A 62 -0.94 18.94 -6.20
CA ILE A 62 -0.80 18.80 -4.75
C ILE A 62 0.68 18.60 -4.36
N MET A 63 1.41 17.77 -5.09
CA MET A 63 2.84 17.56 -4.84
C MET A 63 3.64 18.83 -5.05
N ALA A 64 3.37 19.58 -6.13
CA ALA A 64 4.02 20.84 -6.39
C ALA A 64 3.79 21.86 -5.26
N GLU A 65 2.57 21.91 -4.72
CA GLU A 65 2.24 22.77 -3.59
C GLU A 65 2.99 22.37 -2.32
N LEU A 66 2.98 21.10 -1.97
CA LEU A 66 3.70 20.58 -0.80
C LEU A 66 5.22 20.81 -0.88
N LEU A 67 5.78 20.70 -2.07
CA LEU A 67 7.23 20.88 -2.29
C LEU A 67 7.66 22.36 -2.37
N LYS A 68 6.74 23.32 -2.24
CA LYS A 68 7.10 24.74 -2.02
C LYS A 68 7.73 24.93 -0.64
N ASP A 69 7.30 24.17 0.36
CA ASP A 69 7.95 24.13 1.66
C ASP A 69 9.37 23.56 1.53
N GLY A 70 10.37 24.34 1.94
CA GLY A 70 11.78 23.98 1.81
C GLY A 70 12.16 22.74 2.62
N GLU A 71 11.58 22.58 3.81
CA GLU A 71 11.88 21.43 4.68
C GLU A 71 11.21 20.17 4.16
N VAL A 72 9.95 20.24 3.71
CA VAL A 72 9.25 19.12 3.07
C VAL A 72 10.01 18.66 1.82
N ARG A 73 10.44 19.60 0.99
CA ARG A 73 11.24 19.28 -0.20
C ARG A 73 12.57 18.61 0.15
N ARG A 74 13.28 19.12 1.16
CA ARG A 74 14.54 18.54 1.64
C ARG A 74 14.34 17.12 2.15
N LEU A 75 13.33 16.88 3.00
CA LEU A 75 13.03 15.58 3.57
C LEU A 75 12.56 14.58 2.49
N HIS A 76 11.75 15.03 1.55
CA HIS A 76 11.31 14.22 0.41
C HIS A 76 12.49 13.77 -0.44
N GLY A 77 13.38 14.71 -0.82
CA GLY A 77 14.60 14.39 -1.57
C GLY A 77 15.52 13.45 -0.83
N ALA A 78 15.73 13.66 0.46
CA ALA A 78 16.56 12.78 1.28
C ALA A 78 15.97 11.35 1.41
N ALA A 79 14.64 11.24 1.53
CA ALA A 79 13.96 9.95 1.57
C ALA A 79 14.11 9.17 0.26
N HIS A 80 13.97 9.84 -0.88
CA HIS A 80 14.20 9.25 -2.20
C HIS A 80 15.64 8.79 -2.36
N ALA A 81 16.61 9.67 -2.14
CA ALA A 81 18.03 9.36 -2.28
C ALA A 81 18.42 8.16 -1.39
N ARG A 82 17.90 8.10 -0.16
CA ARG A 82 18.14 6.96 0.73
C ARG A 82 17.54 5.66 0.20
N ALA A 83 16.34 5.71 -0.36
CA ALA A 83 15.69 4.52 -0.91
C ALA A 83 16.44 4.00 -2.15
N GLU A 84 16.84 4.90 -3.03
CA GLU A 84 17.61 4.59 -4.24
C GLU A 84 19.00 4.05 -3.89
N GLY A 85 19.70 4.68 -2.94
CA GLY A 85 20.99 4.19 -2.48
C GLY A 85 20.94 2.78 -1.89
N ARG A 86 19.93 2.50 -1.09
CA ARG A 86 19.71 1.14 -0.54
C ARG A 86 19.39 0.13 -1.63
N LEU A 87 18.62 0.50 -2.63
CA LEU A 87 18.33 -0.36 -3.75
C LEU A 87 19.60 -0.68 -4.54
N ALA A 88 20.38 0.35 -4.88
CA ALA A 88 21.63 0.20 -5.60
C ALA A 88 22.65 -0.70 -4.86
N GLU A 89 22.71 -0.58 -3.53
CA GLU A 89 23.52 -1.45 -2.68
C GLU A 89 23.05 -2.92 -2.76
N TYR A 90 21.76 -3.17 -2.66
CA TYR A 90 21.19 -4.51 -2.77
C TYR A 90 21.36 -5.13 -4.15
N GLN A 91 21.22 -4.35 -5.21
CA GLN A 91 21.34 -4.83 -6.59
C GLN A 91 22.73 -5.43 -6.89
N GLN A 92 23.74 -5.01 -6.13
CA GLN A 92 25.10 -5.54 -6.25
C GLN A 92 25.31 -6.85 -5.47
N SER A 93 24.39 -7.24 -4.61
CA SER A 93 24.53 -8.45 -3.80
C SER A 93 24.15 -9.71 -4.59
N PRO A 94 24.90 -10.83 -4.39
CA PRO A 94 24.55 -12.13 -4.98
C PRO A 94 23.15 -12.61 -4.57
N GLU A 95 22.73 -12.29 -3.32
CA GLU A 95 21.42 -12.64 -2.78
C GLU A 95 20.29 -11.95 -3.56
N TYR A 96 20.47 -10.67 -3.93
CA TYR A 96 19.51 -9.95 -4.75
C TYR A 96 19.38 -10.60 -6.12
N GLN A 97 20.50 -10.90 -6.78
CA GLN A 97 20.50 -11.50 -8.12
C GLN A 97 19.82 -12.87 -8.14
N ALA A 98 20.15 -13.73 -7.17
CA ALA A 98 19.50 -15.02 -7.01
C ALA A 98 18.00 -14.89 -6.72
N TYR A 99 17.63 -13.93 -5.88
CA TYR A 99 16.23 -13.68 -5.55
C TYR A 99 15.42 -13.21 -6.75
N VAL A 100 15.94 -12.25 -7.52
CA VAL A 100 15.29 -11.74 -8.73
C VAL A 100 15.17 -12.83 -9.79
N ALA A 101 16.19 -13.65 -9.98
CA ALA A 101 16.10 -14.80 -10.90
C ALA A 101 14.95 -15.76 -10.51
N ASN A 102 14.78 -16.03 -9.21
CA ASN A 102 13.67 -16.83 -8.71
C ASN A 102 12.29 -16.15 -8.92
N LEU A 103 12.21 -14.82 -8.83
CA LEU A 103 10.96 -14.09 -9.10
C LEU A 103 10.60 -14.14 -10.59
N ILE A 104 11.59 -13.98 -11.47
CA ILE A 104 11.40 -14.08 -12.93
C ILE A 104 10.86 -15.47 -13.27
N ALA A 105 11.52 -16.53 -12.79
CA ALA A 105 11.04 -17.90 -12.98
C ALA A 105 9.63 -18.13 -12.43
N ALA A 106 9.30 -17.47 -11.32
CA ALA A 106 7.97 -17.57 -10.71
C ALA A 106 6.89 -16.80 -11.48
N SER A 107 7.25 -15.76 -12.23
CA SER A 107 6.31 -15.03 -13.11
C SER A 107 5.83 -15.87 -14.29
N ASP A 108 6.63 -16.80 -14.74
CA ASP A 108 6.31 -17.68 -15.86
C ASP A 108 5.39 -18.85 -15.47
N VAL A 109 5.11 -19.03 -14.19
CA VAL A 109 4.25 -20.10 -13.69
C VAL A 109 2.78 -19.78 -13.99
N PRO A 110 2.05 -20.60 -14.76
CA PRO A 110 0.63 -20.40 -15.02
C PRO A 110 -0.18 -20.38 -13.73
N ILE A 111 -1.21 -19.53 -13.65
CA ILE A 111 -2.06 -19.42 -12.45
C ILE A 111 -2.67 -20.76 -12.03
N THR A 112 -2.94 -21.64 -12.98
CA THR A 112 -3.48 -22.98 -12.74
C THR A 112 -2.51 -23.91 -12.01
N GLN A 113 -1.22 -23.59 -12.01
CA GLN A 113 -0.18 -24.35 -11.33
C GLN A 113 0.24 -23.72 -9.99
N VAL A 114 -0.22 -22.50 -9.72
CA VAL A 114 0.06 -21.84 -8.44
C VAL A 114 -0.82 -22.42 -7.35
N THR A 115 -0.20 -23.14 -6.43
CA THR A 115 -0.91 -23.71 -5.28
C THR A 115 -1.16 -22.61 -4.24
N ALA A 116 -2.35 -22.04 -4.26
CA ALA A 116 -2.77 -21.15 -3.19
C ALA A 116 -2.91 -21.95 -1.89
N LYS A 117 -2.11 -21.63 -0.88
CA LYS A 117 -2.33 -22.20 0.46
C LYS A 117 -3.70 -21.72 0.94
N PRO A 118 -4.61 -22.61 1.30
CA PRO A 118 -5.90 -22.20 1.85
C PRO A 118 -5.64 -21.27 3.05
N PRO A 119 -6.45 -20.24 3.24
CA PRO A 119 -6.32 -19.38 4.42
C PRO A 119 -6.44 -20.29 5.66
N LYS A 120 -5.50 -20.17 6.59
CA LYS A 120 -5.61 -20.87 7.87
C LYS A 120 -6.95 -20.50 8.47
N ALA A 121 -7.78 -21.50 8.73
CA ALA A 121 -9.01 -21.31 9.49
C ALA A 121 -8.64 -20.57 10.78
N ARG A 122 -9.22 -19.39 10.97
CA ARG A 122 -9.05 -18.66 12.22
C ARG A 122 -9.96 -19.35 13.22
N ASP A 123 -9.42 -19.63 14.39
CA ASP A 123 -10.22 -20.10 15.51
C ASP A 123 -11.33 -19.08 15.80
N PRO A 124 -12.62 -19.44 15.67
CA PRO A 124 -13.74 -18.51 15.88
C PRO A 124 -13.73 -17.89 17.28
N GLU A 125 -13.31 -18.63 18.30
CA GLU A 125 -13.24 -18.15 19.67
C GLU A 125 -12.11 -17.12 19.84
N ALA A 126 -10.96 -17.34 19.20
CA ALA A 126 -9.87 -16.38 19.19
C ALA A 126 -10.26 -15.07 18.47
N VAL A 127 -11.01 -15.15 17.37
CA VAL A 127 -11.53 -13.98 16.66
C VAL A 127 -12.51 -13.22 17.55
N LYS A 128 -13.45 -13.92 18.17
CA LYS A 128 -14.44 -13.35 19.08
C LYS A 128 -13.77 -12.65 20.28
N ALA A 129 -12.78 -13.29 20.88
CA ALA A 129 -12.03 -12.72 22.01
C ALA A 129 -11.32 -11.41 21.60
N VAL A 130 -10.73 -11.34 20.42
CA VAL A 130 -10.10 -10.10 19.89
C VAL A 130 -11.14 -9.03 19.64
N GLN A 131 -12.30 -9.36 19.06
CA GLN A 131 -13.39 -8.42 18.82
C GLN A 131 -13.92 -7.84 20.13
N THR A 132 -14.22 -8.68 21.11
CA THR A 132 -14.68 -8.26 22.44
C THR A 132 -13.67 -7.32 23.11
N ARG A 133 -12.37 -7.65 23.03
CA ARG A 133 -11.32 -6.78 23.58
C ARG A 133 -11.25 -5.41 22.87
N LEU A 134 -11.42 -5.39 21.55
CA LEU A 134 -11.45 -4.13 20.79
C LEU A 134 -12.69 -3.30 21.15
N GLU A 135 -13.85 -3.92 21.29
CA GLU A 135 -15.08 -3.26 21.73
C GLU A 135 -14.97 -2.71 23.13
N GLN A 136 -14.42 -3.48 24.07
CA GLN A 136 -14.16 -3.01 25.43
C GLN A 136 -13.24 -1.79 25.46
N ARG A 137 -12.13 -1.81 24.69
CA ARG A 137 -11.24 -0.66 24.55
C ARG A 137 -11.95 0.54 23.95
N ARG A 138 -12.75 0.33 22.92
CA ARG A 138 -13.53 1.37 22.28
C ARG A 138 -14.54 1.99 23.25
N ASN A 139 -15.18 1.18 24.07
CA ASN A 139 -16.19 1.64 25.05
C ASN A 139 -15.56 2.28 26.29
N ALA A 140 -14.33 1.93 26.63
CA ALA A 140 -13.57 2.54 27.72
C ALA A 140 -13.01 3.93 27.36
N GLN A 141 -12.89 4.27 26.07
CA GLN A 141 -12.49 5.61 25.66
C GLN A 141 -13.66 6.61 25.82
N PRO A 142 -13.45 7.77 26.43
CA PRO A 142 -14.44 8.83 26.49
C PRO A 142 -14.98 9.15 25.08
N LYS A 143 -16.28 9.41 24.96
CA LYS A 143 -16.88 9.72 23.65
C LYS A 143 -16.27 10.97 23.00
N GLU A 144 -15.76 11.89 23.79
CA GLU A 144 -15.09 13.11 23.36
C GLU A 144 -13.76 12.84 22.67
N ASP A 145 -12.99 11.84 23.13
CA ASP A 145 -11.73 11.45 22.48
C ASP A 145 -11.90 10.70 21.15
N ARG A 146 -13.11 10.28 20.83
CA ARG A 146 -13.40 9.58 19.58
C ARG A 146 -13.55 10.52 18.39
N ARG A 147 -13.66 11.81 18.63
CA ARG A 147 -13.78 12.87 17.63
C ARG A 147 -12.86 14.01 18.01
N THR A 148 -11.56 13.78 17.98
CA THR A 148 -10.64 14.89 17.93
C THR A 148 -10.90 15.61 16.61
N PRO A 149 -11.46 16.82 16.62
CA PRO A 149 -11.58 17.57 15.39
C PRO A 149 -10.16 17.74 14.82
N PRO A 150 -9.99 17.70 13.49
CA PRO A 150 -8.70 18.00 12.92
C PRO A 150 -8.21 19.34 13.43
N PRO A 151 -6.89 19.52 13.62
CA PRO A 151 -6.33 20.78 14.10
C PRO A 151 -6.90 21.97 13.32
N PRO A 152 -7.12 23.12 13.96
CA PRO A 152 -7.58 24.32 13.26
C PRO A 152 -6.66 24.61 12.07
N GLY A 153 -7.22 24.70 10.87
CA GLY A 153 -6.46 24.87 9.63
C GLY A 153 -6.39 23.61 8.76
N TRP A 154 -6.76 22.45 9.25
CA TRP A 154 -7.03 21.28 8.41
C TRP A 154 -8.44 21.36 7.82
N GLY A 155 -8.67 22.35 6.97
CA GLY A 155 -9.79 22.28 6.03
C GLY A 155 -9.67 20.97 5.28
N SER A 156 -10.76 20.19 5.25
CA SER A 156 -10.78 18.91 4.55
C SER A 156 -10.18 19.10 3.14
N PRO A 157 -9.01 18.53 2.81
CA PRO A 157 -8.48 18.60 1.45
C PRO A 157 -9.41 17.87 0.47
N PHE A 158 -10.49 17.30 0.98
CA PHE A 158 -11.54 16.58 0.26
C PHE A 158 -12.89 17.31 0.28
N ALA A 159 -12.96 18.56 0.68
CA ALA A 159 -14.11 19.40 0.34
C ALA A 159 -14.18 19.48 -1.19
N SER A 160 -14.95 18.58 -1.76
CA SER A 160 -15.18 18.49 -3.20
C SER A 160 -15.78 19.82 -3.66
N PRO A 161 -15.24 20.51 -4.65
CA PRO A 161 -15.90 21.63 -5.29
C PRO A 161 -17.12 21.20 -6.13
N TYR A 162 -17.54 19.93 -6.02
CA TYR A 162 -18.61 19.32 -6.82
C TYR A 162 -19.94 19.16 -6.07
N VAL A 163 -20.28 20.04 -5.14
CA VAL A 163 -21.64 20.11 -4.63
C VAL A 163 -22.10 21.56 -4.68
N SER A 164 -22.39 22.04 -5.87
CA SER A 164 -23.44 23.04 -6.16
C SER A 164 -23.59 23.21 -7.67
N GLY A 165 -24.19 22.23 -8.28
CA GLY A 165 -24.87 22.35 -9.55
C GLY A 165 -26.31 21.97 -9.30
N SER A 166 -27.10 22.95 -8.84
CA SER A 166 -28.55 22.88 -8.88
C SER A 166 -28.98 22.51 -10.28
N ALA A 167 -29.65 21.40 -10.39
CA ALA A 167 -30.48 21.10 -11.53
C ALA A 167 -31.65 22.10 -11.54
N ASP A 168 -31.55 23.14 -12.34
CA ASP A 168 -32.69 23.81 -12.95
C ASP A 168 -32.61 23.54 -14.44
N LEU A 169 -33.47 22.67 -14.90
CA LEU A 169 -34.33 22.63 -16.08
C LEU A 169 -34.76 21.20 -16.37
#